data_ead7d3db79dea77982daf3a7cd718e32
#
_entry.id   ead7d3db79dea77982daf3a7cd718e32
#
_cell.length_a   1.000
_cell.length_b   1.000
_cell.length_c   1.000
_cell.angle_alpha   90.00
_cell.angle_beta   90.00
_cell.angle_gamma   90.00
#
_symmetry.space_group_name_H-M   'P 1'
#
loop_
_entity.id
_entity.type
_entity.pdbx_description
1 polymer ?
#
loop_
_entity_poly.entity_id
_entity_poly.type
_entity_poly.pdbx_seq_one_letter_code
_entity_poly.pdbx_strand_id
1 'polypeptide(L)'
;ISAISSISDMSMLSNDKVTSIFAEDVVSYVESLDVYSNPSFLIKGRSGLDFSFDIQITGKKSELVVKPFNVLRQNGIERFLFCMGDIKEAREKATGKELKSLAIINDTIEPPKNLINALEEYGTPTLLWSKREEEESKNLFKIA
;
A
#
# COMPACT_ATOMS: atom_id res chain seq x y z
N ILE A 1 -38.54 2.96 8.55
CA ILE A 1 -37.63 4.05 8.16
C ILE A 1 -36.27 3.86 8.81
N SER A 2 -36.20 3.67 10.11
CA SER A 2 -34.98 3.42 10.84
C SER A 2 -34.25 2.16 10.34
N ALA A 3 -35.03 1.11 10.01
CA ALA A 3 -34.49 -0.15 9.49
C ALA A 3 -33.77 0.05 8.13
N ILE A 4 -34.33 0.88 7.27
CA ILE A 4 -33.73 1.19 5.97
C ILE A 4 -32.40 1.94 6.14
N SER A 5 -32.37 2.94 7.03
CA SER A 5 -31.15 3.68 7.35
C SER A 5 -30.07 2.76 7.93
N SER A 6 -30.46 1.85 8.83
CA SER A 6 -29.54 0.88 9.42
C SER A 6 -28.93 -0.04 8.38
N ILE A 7 -29.73 -0.49 7.39
CA ILE A 7 -29.24 -1.34 6.31
C ILE A 7 -28.23 -0.60 5.45
N SER A 8 -28.48 0.67 5.12
CA SER A 8 -27.52 1.49 4.37
C SER A 8 -26.23 1.68 5.13
N ASP A 9 -26.30 1.97 6.43
CA ASP A 9 -25.13 2.16 7.28
C ASP A 9 -24.32 0.87 7.39
N MET A 10 -25.00 -0.28 7.53
CA MET A 10 -24.35 -1.58 7.57
C MET A 10 -23.63 -1.90 6.26
N SER A 11 -24.21 -1.52 5.12
CA SER A 11 -23.58 -1.72 3.81
C SER A 11 -22.29 -0.91 3.69
N MET A 12 -22.28 0.35 4.13
CA MET A 12 -21.07 1.19 4.14
C MET A 12 -20.01 0.62 5.07
N LEU A 13 -20.39 0.21 6.27
CA LEU A 13 -19.48 -0.42 7.23
C LEU A 13 -18.90 -1.72 6.69
N SER A 14 -19.69 -2.51 5.94
CA SER A 14 -19.22 -3.74 5.31
C SER A 14 -18.13 -3.48 4.27
N ASN A 15 -18.26 -2.42 3.48
CA ASN A 15 -17.26 -2.06 2.49
C ASN A 15 -15.95 -1.60 3.17
N ASP A 16 -16.05 -0.75 4.19
CA ASP A 16 -14.90 -0.32 4.97
C ASP A 16 -14.24 -1.51 5.66
N LYS A 17 -15.04 -2.43 6.21
CA LYS A 17 -14.55 -3.63 6.87
C LYS A 17 -13.81 -4.54 5.90
N VAL A 18 -14.30 -4.74 4.69
CA VAL A 18 -13.64 -5.56 3.67
C VAL A 18 -12.29 -4.94 3.27
N THR A 19 -12.24 -3.63 3.09
CA THR A 19 -11.00 -2.92 2.80
C THR A 19 -9.99 -3.07 3.94
N SER A 20 -10.45 -2.94 5.18
CA SER A 20 -9.62 -3.11 6.37
C SER A 20 -9.11 -4.54 6.50
N ILE A 21 -9.94 -5.55 6.19
CA ILE A 21 -9.54 -6.97 6.23
C ILE A 21 -8.42 -7.23 5.21
N PHE A 22 -8.55 -6.69 3.99
CA PHE A 22 -7.49 -6.86 2.99
C PHE A 22 -6.17 -6.25 3.47
N ALA A 23 -6.20 -5.04 4.02
CA ALA A 23 -5.00 -4.40 4.55
C ALA A 23 -4.38 -5.22 5.69
N GLU A 24 -5.20 -5.77 6.58
CA GLU A 24 -4.74 -6.64 7.66
C GLU A 24 -4.11 -7.93 7.12
N ASP A 25 -4.70 -8.51 6.08
CA ASP A 25 -4.16 -9.72 5.44
C ASP A 25 -2.79 -9.43 4.81
N VAL A 26 -2.63 -8.26 4.18
CA VAL A 26 -1.34 -7.84 3.62
C VAL A 26 -0.31 -7.67 4.73
N VAL A 27 -0.66 -7.01 5.83
CA VAL A 27 0.24 -6.85 6.99
C VAL A 27 0.68 -8.21 7.52
N SER A 28 -0.26 -9.13 7.72
CA SER A 28 0.03 -10.49 8.21
C SER A 28 0.94 -11.25 7.25
N TYR A 29 0.71 -11.11 5.94
CA TYR A 29 1.56 -11.72 4.92
C TYR A 29 2.99 -11.19 5.01
N VAL A 30 3.16 -9.87 5.07
CA VAL A 30 4.49 -9.26 5.14
C VAL A 30 5.21 -9.66 6.44
N GLU A 31 4.49 -9.71 7.56
CA GLU A 31 5.05 -10.14 8.83
C GLU A 31 5.51 -11.60 8.81
N SER A 32 4.92 -12.44 7.95
CA SER A 32 5.33 -13.83 7.80
C SER A 32 6.62 -13.98 6.99
N LEU A 33 7.04 -12.94 6.29
CA LEU A 33 8.30 -12.93 5.54
C LEU A 33 9.45 -12.58 6.49
N ASP A 34 10.66 -12.99 6.11
CA ASP A 34 11.86 -12.70 6.90
C ASP A 34 12.38 -11.28 6.57
N VAL A 35 11.62 -10.28 6.99
CA VAL A 35 11.95 -8.86 6.77
C VAL A 35 11.61 -8.04 8.02
N TYR A 36 12.30 -6.92 8.20
CA TYR A 36 11.98 -5.97 9.26
C TYR A 36 10.83 -5.08 8.82
N SER A 37 9.66 -5.29 9.40
CA SER A 37 8.46 -4.54 9.04
C SER A 37 7.90 -3.75 10.21
N ASN A 38 7.33 -2.60 9.90
CA ASN A 38 6.70 -1.71 10.88
C ASN A 38 5.27 -1.44 10.43
N PRO A 39 4.27 -1.99 11.14
CA PRO A 39 2.87 -1.70 10.82
C PRO A 39 2.48 -0.30 11.32
N SER A 40 1.47 0.29 10.69
CA SER A 40 0.90 1.59 11.09
C SER A 40 1.97 2.68 11.19
N PHE A 41 2.66 2.92 10.09
CA PHE A 41 3.79 3.85 10.02
C PHE A 41 3.36 5.23 9.53
N LEU A 42 3.90 6.28 10.16
CA LEU A 42 3.58 7.67 9.83
C LEU A 42 4.82 8.40 9.29
N ILE A 43 4.66 9.10 8.18
CA ILE A 43 5.73 9.91 7.58
C ILE A 43 5.20 11.32 7.31
N LYS A 44 5.96 12.34 7.74
CA LYS A 44 5.67 13.74 7.43
C LYS A 44 6.29 14.09 6.08
N GLY A 45 5.49 14.67 5.20
CA GLY A 45 5.93 15.11 3.88
C GLY A 45 6.55 16.49 3.87
N ARG A 46 7.08 16.88 2.73
CA ARG A 46 7.66 18.19 2.48
C ARG A 46 6.65 19.32 2.71
N SER A 47 5.39 19.07 2.38
CA SER A 47 4.30 20.05 2.59
C SER A 47 3.96 20.28 4.07
N GLY A 48 4.46 19.43 4.97
CA GLY A 48 4.08 19.45 6.37
C GLY A 48 2.89 18.52 6.69
N LEU A 49 2.30 17.90 5.67
CA LEU A 49 1.21 16.94 5.88
C LEU A 49 1.76 15.62 6.38
N ASP A 50 1.01 14.96 7.24
CA ASP A 50 1.34 13.63 7.73
C ASP A 50 0.58 12.58 6.92
N PHE A 51 1.31 11.52 6.52
CA PHE A 51 0.74 10.40 5.77
C PHE A 51 0.93 9.11 6.55
N SER A 52 -0.14 8.35 6.71
CA SER A 52 -0.08 7.05 7.38
C SER A 52 -0.04 5.93 6.35
N PHE A 53 0.73 4.89 6.68
CA PHE A 53 0.90 3.70 5.84
C PHE A 53 0.58 2.46 6.65
N ASP A 54 0.00 1.46 5.99
CA ASP A 54 -0.35 0.22 6.66
C ASP A 54 0.88 -0.57 7.08
N ILE A 55 1.94 -0.53 6.27
CA ILE A 55 3.19 -1.22 6.59
C ILE A 55 4.37 -0.61 5.83
N GLN A 56 5.52 -0.62 6.50
CA GLN A 56 6.79 -0.17 5.96
C GLN A 56 7.85 -1.24 6.27
N ILE A 57 8.75 -1.49 5.32
CA ILE A 57 9.85 -2.42 5.49
C ILE A 57 11.15 -1.62 5.53
N THR A 58 12.01 -1.93 6.51
CA THR A 58 13.28 -1.24 6.70
C THR A 58 14.44 -2.13 6.30
N GLY A 59 15.25 -1.65 5.37
CA GLY A 59 16.54 -2.25 5.00
C GLY A 59 17.69 -1.35 5.46
N LYS A 60 18.92 -1.79 5.19
CA LYS A 60 20.12 -1.01 5.55
C LYS A 60 20.27 0.24 4.68
N LYS A 61 19.99 0.14 3.39
CA LYS A 61 20.17 1.22 2.42
C LYS A 61 18.89 1.78 1.85
N SER A 62 17.76 1.12 2.10
CA SER A 62 16.47 1.53 1.57
C SER A 62 15.34 1.18 2.51
N GLU A 63 14.23 1.89 2.30
CA GLU A 63 12.94 1.61 2.95
C GLU A 63 11.92 1.32 1.87
N LEU A 64 10.93 0.48 2.18
CA LEU A 64 9.86 0.13 1.26
C LEU A 64 8.51 0.44 1.91
N VAL A 65 7.74 1.32 1.28
CA VAL A 65 6.36 1.58 1.67
C VAL A 65 5.47 0.63 0.88
N VAL A 66 4.68 -0.17 1.57
CA VAL A 66 3.77 -1.14 0.94
C VAL A 66 2.35 -0.60 1.04
N LYS A 67 1.69 -0.44 -0.10
CA LYS A 67 0.32 0.06 -0.18
C LYS A 67 -0.63 -1.03 -0.65
N PRO A 68 -1.55 -1.50 0.22
CA PRO A 68 -2.61 -2.41 -0.21
C PRO A 68 -3.71 -1.67 -0.98
N PHE A 69 -4.13 -2.22 -2.11
CA PHE A 69 -5.28 -1.73 -2.87
C PHE A 69 -6.32 -2.85 -2.94
N ASN A 70 -7.36 -2.75 -2.14
CA ASN A 70 -8.46 -3.73 -2.21
C ASN A 70 -9.24 -3.60 -3.51
N VAL A 71 -9.49 -2.36 -3.95
CA VAL A 71 -10.02 -2.05 -5.27
C VAL A 71 -9.12 -0.98 -5.89
N LEU A 72 -8.58 -1.29 -7.06
CA LEU A 72 -7.69 -0.36 -7.75
C LEU A 72 -8.52 0.66 -8.51
N ARG A 73 -8.41 1.94 -8.13
CA ARG A 73 -9.13 3.06 -8.74
C ARG A 73 -8.18 4.21 -9.01
N GLN A 74 -8.50 5.00 -10.02
CA GLN A 74 -7.66 6.13 -10.42
C GLN A 74 -7.43 7.13 -9.29
N ASN A 75 -8.48 7.49 -8.56
CA ASN A 75 -8.34 8.44 -7.44
C ASN A 75 -7.44 7.91 -6.33
N GLY A 76 -7.47 6.61 -6.07
CA GLY A 76 -6.57 5.98 -5.09
C GLY A 76 -5.12 6.05 -5.53
N ILE A 77 -4.86 5.81 -6.81
CA ILE A 77 -3.52 5.93 -7.39
C ILE A 77 -3.03 7.37 -7.31
N GLU A 78 -3.86 8.33 -7.68
CA GLU A 78 -3.52 9.76 -7.63
C GLU A 78 -3.12 10.18 -6.21
N ARG A 79 -3.89 9.76 -5.20
CA ARG A 79 -3.59 10.05 -3.80
C ARG A 79 -2.26 9.45 -3.39
N PHE A 80 -2.03 8.19 -3.75
CA PHE A 80 -0.79 7.49 -3.40
C PHE A 80 0.42 8.14 -4.05
N LEU A 81 0.33 8.46 -5.33
CA LEU A 81 1.44 9.11 -6.05
C LEU A 81 1.72 10.52 -5.52
N PHE A 82 0.69 11.29 -5.19
CA PHE A 82 0.87 12.58 -4.52
C PHE A 82 1.62 12.40 -3.20
N CYS A 83 1.18 11.46 -2.39
CA CYS A 83 1.79 11.14 -1.11
C CYS A 83 3.28 10.79 -1.28
N MET A 84 3.59 9.88 -2.20
CA MET A 84 4.97 9.47 -2.46
C MET A 84 5.83 10.65 -2.94
N GLY A 85 5.28 11.50 -3.81
CA GLY A 85 5.97 12.71 -4.25
C GLY A 85 6.28 13.69 -3.14
N ASP A 86 5.39 13.77 -2.14
CA ASP A 86 5.56 14.70 -1.02
C ASP A 86 6.53 14.16 0.05
N ILE A 87 6.57 12.84 0.27
CA ILE A 87 7.38 12.28 1.35
C ILE A 87 8.80 11.87 0.91
N LYS A 88 9.00 11.53 -0.37
CA LYS A 88 10.22 10.85 -0.83
C LYS A 88 11.48 11.62 -0.49
N GLU A 89 11.61 12.84 -0.95
CA GLU A 89 12.83 13.63 -0.76
C GLU A 89 13.07 13.94 0.72
N ALA A 90 12.03 14.34 1.45
CA ALA A 90 12.16 14.67 2.87
C ALA A 90 12.56 13.44 3.69
N ARG A 91 11.96 12.30 3.39
CA ARG A 91 12.27 11.05 4.11
C ARG A 91 13.69 10.57 3.79
N GLU A 92 14.10 10.62 2.53
CA GLU A 92 15.44 10.21 2.13
C GLU A 92 16.53 11.07 2.78
N LYS A 93 16.29 12.37 2.89
CA LYS A 93 17.21 13.27 3.60
C LYS A 93 17.29 12.95 5.09
N ALA A 94 16.15 12.65 5.72
CA ALA A 94 16.09 12.38 7.15
C ALA A 94 16.76 11.05 7.51
N THR A 95 16.64 10.03 6.67
CA THR A 95 17.13 8.68 6.98
C THR A 95 18.46 8.35 6.33
N GLY A 96 18.82 9.03 5.23
CA GLY A 96 19.96 8.64 4.40
C GLY A 96 19.70 7.37 3.59
N LYS A 97 18.45 6.93 3.49
CA LYS A 97 18.06 5.73 2.76
C LYS A 97 17.18 6.07 1.58
N GLU A 98 17.24 5.26 0.53
CA GLU A 98 16.34 5.37 -0.62
C GLU A 98 14.94 4.92 -0.23
N LEU A 99 13.92 5.70 -0.57
CA LEU A 99 12.52 5.34 -0.30
C LEU A 99 11.90 4.73 -1.55
N LYS A 100 11.47 3.49 -1.42
CA LYS A 100 10.82 2.71 -2.48
C LYS A 100 9.36 2.48 -2.15
N SER A 101 8.57 2.12 -3.14
CA SER A 101 7.15 1.81 -2.96
C SER A 101 6.78 0.51 -3.66
N LEU A 102 5.75 -0.14 -3.14
CA LEU A 102 5.18 -1.36 -3.72
C LEU A 102 3.67 -1.33 -3.52
N ALA A 103 2.93 -1.58 -4.58
CA ALA A 103 1.47 -1.70 -4.52
C ALA A 103 1.08 -3.17 -4.56
N ILE A 104 0.32 -3.61 -3.56
CA ILE A 104 -0.25 -4.96 -3.52
C ILE A 104 -1.72 -4.85 -3.87
N ILE A 105 -2.13 -5.51 -4.94
CA ILE A 105 -3.47 -5.35 -5.52
C ILE A 105 -4.28 -6.62 -5.31
N ASN A 106 -5.46 -6.47 -4.70
CA ASN A 106 -6.42 -7.56 -4.61
C ASN A 106 -6.98 -7.80 -6.02
N ASP A 107 -6.64 -8.95 -6.61
CA ASP A 107 -7.01 -9.32 -7.95
C ASP A 107 -8.10 -10.38 -8.01
N THR A 108 -8.93 -10.48 -6.97
CA THR A 108 -10.13 -11.33 -6.98
C THR A 108 -11.02 -10.97 -8.18
N ILE A 109 -11.10 -9.67 -8.47
CA ILE A 109 -11.65 -9.16 -9.72
C ILE A 109 -10.46 -8.61 -10.51
N GLU A 110 -10.37 -8.93 -11.80
CA GLU A 110 -9.24 -8.49 -12.62
C GLU A 110 -9.10 -6.97 -12.58
N PRO A 111 -7.94 -6.45 -12.12
CA PRO A 111 -7.73 -5.01 -12.06
C PRO A 111 -7.51 -4.41 -13.46
N PRO A 112 -7.89 -3.14 -13.68
CA PRO A 112 -7.67 -2.48 -14.97
C PRO A 112 -6.17 -2.37 -15.29
N LYS A 113 -5.78 -2.85 -16.48
CA LYS A 113 -4.37 -2.85 -16.90
C LYS A 113 -3.79 -1.45 -17.01
N ASN A 114 -4.58 -0.47 -17.45
CA ASN A 114 -4.12 0.91 -17.55
C ASN A 114 -3.78 1.51 -16.19
N LEU A 115 -4.47 1.10 -15.13
CA LEU A 115 -4.18 1.58 -13.78
C LEU A 115 -2.91 0.94 -13.23
N ILE A 116 -2.69 -0.34 -13.50
CA ILE A 116 -1.42 -1.02 -13.15
C ILE A 116 -0.26 -0.34 -13.86
N ASN A 117 -0.41 -0.09 -15.16
CA ASN A 117 0.62 0.58 -15.96
C ASN A 117 0.94 1.98 -15.44
N ALA A 118 -0.08 2.71 -14.96
CA ALA A 118 0.12 4.03 -14.38
C ALA A 118 1.00 3.98 -13.13
N LEU A 119 0.78 3.01 -12.26
CA LEU A 119 1.62 2.82 -11.06
C LEU A 119 3.06 2.52 -11.45
N GLU A 120 3.26 1.60 -12.38
CA GLU A 120 4.60 1.19 -12.82
C GLU A 120 5.33 2.32 -13.53
N GLU A 121 4.63 3.12 -14.34
CA GLU A 121 5.20 4.29 -15.02
C GLU A 121 5.78 5.30 -14.04
N TYR A 122 5.17 5.47 -12.88
CA TYR A 122 5.64 6.39 -11.84
C TYR A 122 6.50 5.71 -10.77
N GLY A 123 7.05 4.55 -11.09
CA GLY A 123 8.08 3.91 -10.25
C GLY A 123 7.56 3.08 -9.08
N THR A 124 6.27 2.71 -9.10
CA THR A 124 5.70 1.82 -8.09
C THR A 124 5.43 0.45 -8.70
N PRO A 125 6.26 -0.56 -8.43
CA PRO A 125 5.98 -1.93 -8.85
C PRO A 125 4.68 -2.42 -8.25
N THR A 126 4.05 -3.37 -8.94
CA THR A 126 2.78 -3.96 -8.51
C THR A 126 2.93 -5.44 -8.24
N LEU A 127 2.20 -5.94 -7.25
CA LEU A 127 2.12 -7.36 -6.92
C LEU A 127 0.64 -7.74 -6.83
N LEU A 128 0.24 -8.70 -7.64
CA LEU A 128 -1.11 -9.24 -7.57
C LEU A 128 -1.21 -10.20 -6.39
N TRP A 129 -2.24 -10.04 -5.57
CA TRP A 129 -2.38 -10.80 -4.33
C TRP A 129 -2.41 -12.31 -4.57
N SER A 130 -3.00 -12.76 -5.67
CA SER A 130 -3.06 -14.18 -6.03
C SER A 130 -1.68 -14.79 -6.31
N LYS A 131 -0.68 -13.95 -6.62
CA LYS A 131 0.68 -14.39 -6.95
C LYS A 131 1.68 -14.19 -5.81
N ARG A 132 1.21 -13.85 -4.62
CA ARG A 132 2.08 -13.52 -3.48
C ARG A 132 3.02 -14.65 -3.05
N GLU A 133 2.65 -15.90 -3.29
CA GLU A 133 3.47 -17.05 -2.90
C GLU A 133 4.55 -17.39 -3.94
N GLU A 134 4.52 -16.76 -5.12
CA GLU A 134 5.57 -16.96 -6.12
C GLU A 134 6.89 -16.34 -5.63
N GLU A 135 8.00 -16.99 -5.97
CA GLU A 135 9.33 -16.55 -5.54
C GLU A 135 9.65 -15.14 -6.04
N GLU A 136 9.27 -14.81 -7.27
CA GLU A 136 9.46 -13.47 -7.84
C GLU A 136 8.75 -12.41 -7.02
N SER A 137 7.53 -12.70 -6.55
CA SER A 137 6.76 -11.79 -5.71
C SER A 137 7.42 -11.58 -4.36
N LYS A 138 7.91 -12.65 -3.75
CA LYS A 138 8.60 -12.57 -2.45
C LYS A 138 9.91 -11.78 -2.56
N ASN A 139 10.57 -11.82 -3.70
CA ASN A 139 11.80 -11.07 -3.93
C ASN A 139 11.58 -9.55 -3.94
N LEU A 140 10.36 -9.08 -4.21
CA LEU A 140 10.04 -7.65 -4.16
C LEU A 140 10.19 -7.05 -2.76
N PHE A 141 10.10 -7.87 -1.72
CA PHE A 141 10.23 -7.44 -0.33
C PHE A 141 11.67 -7.49 0.19
N LYS A 142 12.58 -8.09 -0.56
CA LYS A 142 14.00 -8.17 -0.20
C LYS A 142 14.70 -6.90 -0.65
N ILE A 143 14.84 -5.96 0.25
CA ILE A 143 15.49 -4.68 -0.03
C ILE A 143 16.82 -4.58 0.72
N ALA A 144 17.76 -3.83 0.11
CA ALA A 144 19.08 -3.64 0.68
C ALA A 144 19.11 -2.67 1.86
#